data_e3ca54c5b8c090f4d04e6b519c416abb
#
_entry.id   e3ca54c5b8c090f4d04e6b519c416abb
#
_cell.length_a   1.000
_cell.length_b   1.000
_cell.length_c   1.000
_cell.angle_alpha   90.00
_cell.angle_beta   90.00
_cell.angle_gamma   90.00
#
_symmetry.space_group_name_H-M   'P 1'
#
loop_
_entity.id
_entity.type
_entity.pdbx_description
1 polymer ?
#
loop_
_entity_poly.entity_id
_entity_poly.type
_entity_poly.pdbx_seq_one_letter_code
_entity_poly.pdbx_strand_id
1 'polypeptide(L)'
;MDTFDAIKTRRAIKKFDSTYKISPEDIKTLQELTILSPTSYNHQNWRFVYVTDQMVKDKISKAARDQAQPKDGSLVIVLCGNLNAWKEEPLRYWRNNTPEKQELVKNSLARKYENSPENRRDEAMRSCGFAAQTIMLAARQMGLDSCPMVGFEYDELAKIINLPADHLIVMMIVVGKRSEDAGQRGGQLPLDEVFFENNF
;
A
#
# COMPACT_ATOMS: atom_id res chain seq x y z
N MET A 1 20.21 9.76 -1.47
CA MET A 1 20.09 8.37 -0.91
C MET A 1 19.82 7.46 -2.08
N ASP A 2 20.48 6.33 -2.19
CA ASP A 2 20.18 5.36 -3.22
C ASP A 2 19.15 4.31 -2.74
N THR A 3 18.75 3.39 -3.64
CA THR A 3 17.74 2.36 -3.32
C THR A 3 18.20 1.41 -2.21
N PHE A 4 19.48 1.01 -2.21
CA PHE A 4 20.01 0.12 -1.16
C PHE A 4 20.00 0.80 0.20
N ASP A 5 20.33 2.09 0.24
CA ASP A 5 20.26 2.89 1.47
C ASP A 5 18.81 3.01 1.95
N ALA A 6 17.86 3.27 1.05
CA ALA A 6 16.44 3.32 1.41
C ALA A 6 15.97 2.00 2.03
N ILE A 7 16.33 0.87 1.45
CA ILE A 7 15.99 -0.47 1.96
C ILE A 7 16.63 -0.70 3.34
N LYS A 8 17.92 -0.41 3.49
CA LYS A 8 18.68 -0.63 4.74
C LYS A 8 18.22 0.28 5.87
N THR A 9 17.86 1.53 5.56
CA THR A 9 17.56 2.56 6.57
C THR A 9 16.08 2.77 6.87
N ARG A 10 15.17 2.23 6.01
CA ARG A 10 13.73 2.28 6.29
C ARG A 10 13.38 1.57 7.60
N ARG A 11 12.60 2.23 8.44
CA ARG A 11 12.11 1.69 9.71
C ARG A 11 10.60 1.92 9.83
N ALA A 12 9.92 1.10 10.63
CA ALA A 12 8.55 1.37 11.08
C ALA A 12 8.60 2.38 12.23
N ILE A 13 8.33 3.64 11.91
CA ILE A 13 8.41 4.74 12.88
C ILE A 13 7.14 4.77 13.73
N LYS A 14 7.30 4.91 15.03
CA LYS A 14 6.20 4.92 15.98
C LYS A 14 5.80 6.31 16.45
N LYS A 15 6.71 7.28 16.37
CA LYS A 15 6.47 8.66 16.80
C LYS A 15 6.77 9.63 15.67
N PHE A 16 5.77 10.37 15.26
CA PHE A 16 5.85 11.37 14.21
C PHE A 16 5.79 12.78 14.78
N ASP A 17 6.39 13.72 14.07
CA ASP A 17 6.24 15.15 14.33
C ASP A 17 4.87 15.60 13.82
N SER A 18 3.94 15.82 14.74
CA SER A 18 2.56 16.24 14.43
C SER A 18 2.46 17.64 13.83
N THR A 19 3.52 18.44 13.93
CA THR A 19 3.59 19.80 13.35
C THR A 19 4.00 19.78 11.89
N TYR A 20 4.73 18.74 11.45
CA TYR A 20 5.15 18.60 10.06
C TYR A 20 3.95 18.35 9.14
N LYS A 21 3.90 19.12 8.05
CA LYS A 21 2.88 18.94 6.99
C LYS A 21 3.58 18.59 5.70
N ILE A 22 3.21 17.45 5.12
CA ILE A 22 3.70 17.01 3.82
C ILE A 22 3.19 17.97 2.73
N SER A 23 4.04 18.30 1.78
CA SER A 23 3.66 19.20 0.67
C SER A 23 2.73 18.49 -0.33
N PRO A 24 1.86 19.23 -1.05
CA PRO A 24 1.09 18.67 -2.16
C PRO A 24 1.97 18.04 -3.24
N GLU A 25 3.15 18.60 -3.50
CA GLU A 25 4.13 18.11 -4.46
C GLU A 25 4.71 16.76 -4.03
N ASP A 26 5.03 16.60 -2.74
CA ASP A 26 5.51 15.34 -2.20
C ASP A 26 4.42 14.26 -2.25
N ILE A 27 3.17 14.63 -1.93
CA ILE A 27 2.03 13.71 -2.07
C ILE A 27 1.90 13.25 -3.52
N LYS A 28 1.94 14.17 -4.47
CA LYS A 28 1.86 13.86 -5.91
C LYS A 28 3.00 12.94 -6.35
N THR A 29 4.22 13.21 -5.91
CA THR A 29 5.38 12.36 -6.18
C THR A 29 5.17 10.95 -5.66
N LEU A 30 4.69 10.79 -4.41
CA LEU A 30 4.36 9.47 -3.86
C LEU A 30 3.29 8.75 -4.67
N GLN A 31 2.25 9.46 -5.13
CA GLN A 31 1.18 8.90 -5.96
C GLN A 31 1.73 8.38 -7.30
N GLU A 32 2.50 9.21 -8.00
CA GLU A 32 3.09 8.90 -9.30
C GLU A 32 4.02 7.68 -9.23
N LEU A 33 4.82 7.57 -8.17
CA LEU A 33 5.67 6.41 -7.95
C LEU A 33 4.88 5.16 -7.55
N THR A 34 3.85 5.32 -6.72
CA THR A 34 3.04 4.21 -6.23
C THR A 34 2.32 3.47 -7.35
N ILE A 35 1.76 4.18 -8.33
CA ILE A 35 1.04 3.57 -9.46
C ILE A 35 1.94 2.79 -10.42
N LEU A 36 3.27 2.88 -10.28
CA LEU A 36 4.24 2.05 -11.03
C LEU A 36 4.43 0.67 -10.40
N SER A 37 3.82 0.40 -9.26
CA SER A 37 3.89 -0.91 -8.60
C SER A 37 3.23 -1.99 -9.46
N PRO A 38 3.86 -3.17 -9.62
CA PRO A 38 3.35 -4.20 -10.50
C PRO A 38 2.06 -4.84 -9.97
N THR A 39 1.24 -5.31 -10.90
CA THR A 39 0.08 -6.15 -10.62
C THR A 39 0.00 -7.27 -11.65
N SER A 40 -0.64 -8.38 -11.31
CA SER A 40 -0.89 -9.47 -12.27
C SER A 40 -1.60 -8.93 -13.50
N TYR A 41 -1.10 -9.23 -14.70
CA TYR A 41 -1.64 -8.72 -15.98
C TYR A 41 -1.80 -7.19 -16.04
N ASN A 42 -1.08 -6.44 -15.23
CA ASN A 42 -1.22 -4.98 -15.12
C ASN A 42 -2.67 -4.52 -14.84
N HIS A 43 -3.49 -5.33 -14.15
CA HIS A 43 -4.91 -4.99 -13.97
C HIS A 43 -5.18 -4.00 -12.83
N GLN A 44 -4.13 -3.47 -12.22
CA GLN A 44 -4.15 -2.27 -11.37
C GLN A 44 -5.32 -2.27 -10.38
N ASN A 45 -5.47 -3.38 -9.66
CA ASN A 45 -6.59 -3.63 -8.74
C ASN A 45 -6.47 -2.90 -7.40
N TRP A 46 -5.34 -2.25 -7.11
CA TRP A 46 -5.18 -1.42 -5.93
C TRP A 46 -5.97 -0.10 -6.05
N ARG A 47 -6.45 0.39 -4.92
CA ARG A 47 -7.03 1.71 -4.72
C ARG A 47 -6.41 2.31 -3.47
N PHE A 48 -6.21 3.60 -3.48
CA PHE A 48 -5.54 4.31 -2.39
C PHE A 48 -6.44 5.44 -1.88
N VAL A 49 -6.77 5.41 -0.59
CA VAL A 49 -7.38 6.56 0.08
C VAL A 49 -6.30 7.21 0.92
N TYR A 50 -5.95 8.45 0.60
CA TYR A 50 -5.00 9.19 1.40
C TYR A 50 -5.69 10.35 2.14
N VAL A 51 -5.28 10.51 3.38
CA VAL A 51 -5.94 11.36 4.35
C VAL A 51 -4.92 12.31 4.96
N THR A 52 -5.17 13.61 4.77
CA THR A 52 -4.43 14.71 5.43
C THR A 52 -5.29 15.46 6.42
N ASP A 53 -6.62 15.34 6.33
CA ASP A 53 -7.57 15.96 7.24
C ASP A 53 -7.42 15.40 8.66
N GLN A 54 -7.22 16.30 9.63
CA GLN A 54 -6.92 15.90 11.01
C GLN A 54 -8.10 15.20 11.68
N MET A 55 -9.34 15.65 11.43
CA MET A 55 -10.52 15.01 12.05
C MET A 55 -10.72 13.58 11.54
N VAL A 56 -10.39 13.32 10.27
CA VAL A 56 -10.43 11.96 9.71
C VAL A 56 -9.29 11.12 10.27
N LYS A 57 -8.07 11.66 10.39
CA LYS A 57 -6.93 10.97 11.02
C LYS A 57 -7.20 10.61 12.48
N ASP A 58 -7.88 11.49 13.23
CA ASP A 58 -8.27 11.23 14.62
C ASP A 58 -9.26 10.05 14.71
N LYS A 59 -10.22 9.96 13.78
CA LYS A 59 -11.14 8.81 13.69
C LYS A 59 -10.39 7.52 13.33
N ILE A 60 -9.44 7.60 12.38
CA ILE A 60 -8.59 6.45 12.01
C ILE A 60 -7.73 6.00 13.20
N SER A 61 -7.17 6.93 13.99
CA SER A 61 -6.43 6.62 15.21
C SER A 61 -7.29 5.83 16.20
N LYS A 62 -8.53 6.23 16.42
CA LYS A 62 -9.50 5.50 17.28
C LYS A 62 -9.77 4.10 16.74
N ALA A 63 -10.05 3.95 15.45
CA ALA A 63 -10.20 2.65 14.81
C ALA A 63 -8.92 1.80 14.89
N ALA A 64 -7.76 2.42 15.02
CA ALA A 64 -6.48 1.79 15.23
C ALA A 64 -6.11 1.63 16.74
N ARG A 65 -7.11 1.50 17.61
CA ARG A 65 -6.94 1.28 19.07
C ARG A 65 -6.14 2.39 19.74
N ASP A 66 -6.45 3.63 19.39
CA ASP A 66 -5.79 4.85 19.88
C ASP A 66 -4.27 4.89 19.64
N GLN A 67 -3.77 4.17 18.65
CA GLN A 67 -2.37 4.28 18.24
C GLN A 67 -2.10 5.70 17.72
N ALA A 68 -1.00 6.31 18.15
CA ALA A 68 -0.67 7.70 17.84
C ALA A 68 -0.31 7.94 16.36
N GLN A 69 0.23 6.93 15.67
CA GLN A 69 0.78 7.10 14.33
C GLN A 69 -0.20 7.72 13.32
N PRO A 70 -1.46 7.25 13.18
CA PRO A 70 -2.39 7.86 12.23
C PRO A 70 -2.73 9.33 12.57
N LYS A 71 -2.80 9.66 13.85
CA LYS A 71 -3.10 11.00 14.33
C LYS A 71 -1.92 11.97 14.10
N ASP A 72 -0.71 11.53 14.44
CA ASP A 72 0.48 12.38 14.47
C ASP A 72 1.20 12.43 13.11
N GLY A 73 1.06 11.39 12.29
CA GLY A 73 1.62 11.38 10.94
C GLY A 73 1.00 12.46 10.05
N SER A 74 1.77 12.93 9.09
CA SER A 74 1.32 14.00 8.19
C SER A 74 0.33 13.49 7.13
N LEU A 75 0.45 12.22 6.73
CA LEU A 75 -0.38 11.58 5.73
C LEU A 75 -0.68 10.13 6.16
N VAL A 76 -1.94 9.72 6.04
CA VAL A 76 -2.34 8.31 6.12
C VAL A 76 -2.77 7.85 4.74
N ILE A 77 -2.23 6.72 4.28
CA ILE A 77 -2.61 6.06 3.03
C ILE A 77 -3.24 4.72 3.38
N VAL A 78 -4.53 4.55 3.11
CA VAL A 78 -5.22 3.26 3.23
C VAL A 78 -5.16 2.56 1.89
N LEU A 79 -4.56 1.37 1.86
CA LEU A 79 -4.41 0.55 0.67
C LEU A 79 -5.57 -0.43 0.58
N CYS A 80 -6.35 -0.31 -0.47
CA CYS A 80 -7.53 -1.11 -0.73
C CYS A 80 -7.37 -1.89 -2.04
N GLY A 81 -7.98 -3.06 -2.11
CA GLY A 81 -8.06 -3.87 -3.32
C GLY A 81 -9.48 -3.87 -3.90
N ASN A 82 -9.61 -3.54 -5.19
CA ASN A 82 -10.84 -3.71 -5.94
C ASN A 82 -10.93 -5.17 -6.43
N LEU A 83 -11.90 -5.93 -5.92
CA LEU A 83 -12.10 -7.34 -6.24
C LEU A 83 -12.73 -7.56 -7.63
N ASN A 84 -13.24 -6.47 -8.25
CA ASN A 84 -13.87 -6.48 -9.55
C ASN A 84 -13.03 -5.83 -10.67
N ALA A 85 -11.85 -5.31 -10.37
CA ALA A 85 -10.97 -4.66 -11.34
C ALA A 85 -10.70 -5.51 -12.60
N TRP A 86 -10.66 -6.84 -12.47
CA TRP A 86 -10.45 -7.77 -13.58
C TRP A 86 -11.52 -7.72 -14.67
N LYS A 87 -12.73 -7.24 -14.37
CA LYS A 87 -13.87 -7.13 -15.29
C LYS A 87 -14.28 -5.69 -15.62
N GLU A 88 -13.82 -4.71 -14.82
CA GLU A 88 -14.12 -3.30 -15.04
C GLU A 88 -13.22 -2.71 -16.10
N GLU A 89 -13.74 -2.54 -17.31
CA GLU A 89 -13.02 -2.00 -18.47
C GLU A 89 -11.60 -2.60 -18.67
N PRO A 90 -11.45 -3.93 -18.73
CA PRO A 90 -10.13 -4.58 -18.68
C PRO A 90 -9.20 -4.19 -19.82
N LEU A 91 -9.73 -3.71 -20.94
CA LEU A 91 -8.93 -3.28 -22.09
C LEU A 91 -8.08 -2.03 -21.78
N ARG A 92 -8.53 -1.17 -20.87
CA ARG A 92 -7.81 0.07 -20.51
C ARG A 92 -6.42 -0.16 -19.93
N TYR A 93 -6.20 -1.30 -19.29
CA TYR A 93 -4.91 -1.63 -18.66
C TYR A 93 -3.84 -1.92 -19.71
N TRP A 94 -4.25 -2.24 -20.94
CA TRP A 94 -3.38 -2.56 -22.07
C TRP A 94 -3.60 -1.64 -23.27
N ARG A 95 -4.15 -0.44 -23.03
CA ARG A 95 -4.52 0.53 -24.09
C ARG A 95 -3.38 0.91 -25.04
N ASN A 96 -2.13 0.72 -24.65
CA ASN A 96 -0.96 0.99 -25.48
C ASN A 96 -0.53 -0.23 -26.33
N ASN A 97 -1.31 -1.31 -26.34
CA ASN A 97 -1.06 -2.54 -27.08
C ASN A 97 -2.10 -2.74 -28.19
N THR A 98 -1.84 -3.74 -29.07
CA THR A 98 -2.77 -4.06 -30.17
C THR A 98 -4.10 -4.61 -29.64
N PRO A 99 -5.21 -4.49 -30.41
CA PRO A 99 -6.52 -5.02 -30.02
C PRO A 99 -6.49 -6.52 -29.68
N GLU A 100 -5.72 -7.30 -30.47
CA GLU A 100 -5.57 -8.75 -30.24
C GLU A 100 -4.93 -9.02 -28.88
N LYS A 101 -3.91 -8.24 -28.48
CA LYS A 101 -3.25 -8.37 -27.20
C LYS A 101 -4.17 -7.94 -26.05
N GLN A 102 -4.95 -6.91 -26.23
CA GLN A 102 -5.95 -6.45 -25.26
C GLN A 102 -7.00 -7.53 -24.99
N GLU A 103 -7.56 -8.15 -26.05
CA GLU A 103 -8.54 -9.25 -25.91
C GLU A 103 -7.93 -10.50 -25.28
N LEU A 104 -6.68 -10.84 -25.64
CA LEU A 104 -5.97 -11.96 -25.01
C LEU A 104 -5.86 -11.77 -23.49
N VAL A 105 -5.49 -10.57 -23.04
CA VAL A 105 -5.34 -10.28 -21.60
C VAL A 105 -6.69 -10.25 -20.90
N LYS A 106 -7.72 -9.64 -21.49
CA LYS A 106 -9.09 -9.65 -20.96
C LYS A 106 -9.58 -11.08 -20.71
N ASN A 107 -9.41 -11.98 -21.68
CA ASN A 107 -9.80 -13.39 -21.56
C ASN A 107 -8.96 -14.12 -20.51
N SER A 108 -7.68 -13.77 -20.35
CA SER A 108 -6.83 -14.34 -19.31
C SER A 108 -7.22 -13.89 -17.91
N LEU A 109 -7.62 -12.62 -17.74
CA LEU A 109 -8.17 -12.09 -16.50
C LEU A 109 -9.47 -12.79 -16.11
N ALA A 110 -10.43 -12.93 -17.06
CA ALA A 110 -11.68 -13.61 -16.82
C ALA A 110 -11.42 -15.05 -16.36
N ARG A 111 -10.64 -15.83 -17.12
CA ARG A 111 -10.29 -17.22 -16.79
C ARG A 111 -9.70 -17.37 -15.38
N LYS A 112 -8.88 -16.40 -14.93
CA LYS A 112 -8.20 -16.45 -13.63
C LYS A 112 -9.09 -16.03 -12.47
N TYR A 113 -9.98 -15.05 -12.68
CA TYR A 113 -10.65 -14.37 -11.58
C TYR A 113 -12.17 -14.54 -11.53
N GLU A 114 -12.84 -14.93 -12.63
CA GLU A 114 -14.30 -14.94 -12.70
C GLU A 114 -14.95 -15.82 -11.63
N ASN A 115 -14.47 -17.04 -11.46
CA ASN A 115 -15.01 -18.02 -10.52
C ASN A 115 -14.09 -18.28 -9.31
N SER A 116 -13.19 -17.33 -9.00
CA SER A 116 -12.23 -17.51 -7.91
C SER A 116 -12.14 -16.27 -7.01
N PRO A 117 -13.04 -16.14 -6.01
CA PRO A 117 -12.96 -15.07 -5.02
C PRO A 117 -11.63 -15.04 -4.28
N GLU A 118 -11.05 -16.21 -4.01
CA GLU A 118 -9.76 -16.37 -3.33
C GLU A 118 -8.64 -15.75 -4.16
N ASN A 119 -8.56 -16.07 -5.46
CA ASN A 119 -7.55 -15.45 -6.34
C ASN A 119 -7.69 -13.92 -6.40
N ARG A 120 -8.91 -13.37 -6.36
CA ARG A 120 -9.15 -11.92 -6.33
C ARG A 120 -8.59 -11.32 -5.05
N ARG A 121 -8.89 -11.95 -3.90
CA ARG A 121 -8.39 -11.51 -2.59
C ARG A 121 -6.87 -11.60 -2.52
N ASP A 122 -6.31 -12.73 -2.90
CA ASP A 122 -4.86 -12.96 -2.83
C ASP A 122 -4.09 -12.00 -3.73
N GLU A 123 -4.63 -11.72 -4.92
CA GLU A 123 -4.01 -10.75 -5.81
C GLU A 123 -4.12 -9.32 -5.26
N ALA A 124 -5.22 -8.96 -4.60
CA ALA A 124 -5.33 -7.68 -3.92
C ALA A 124 -4.27 -7.54 -2.82
N MET A 125 -4.05 -8.60 -2.02
CA MET A 125 -3.00 -8.63 -1.00
C MET A 125 -1.60 -8.47 -1.59
N ARG A 126 -1.27 -9.22 -2.67
CA ARG A 126 0.03 -9.11 -3.36
C ARG A 126 0.25 -7.71 -3.95
N SER A 127 -0.71 -7.23 -4.72
CA SER A 127 -0.64 -5.93 -5.40
C SER A 127 -0.47 -4.77 -4.42
N CYS A 128 -1.26 -4.77 -3.34
CA CYS A 128 -1.13 -3.75 -2.30
C CYS A 128 0.18 -3.90 -1.50
N GLY A 129 0.68 -5.11 -1.31
CA GLY A 129 1.99 -5.35 -0.68
C GLY A 129 3.14 -4.75 -1.48
N PHE A 130 3.14 -4.91 -2.81
CA PHE A 130 4.11 -4.26 -3.70
C PHE A 130 4.01 -2.74 -3.63
N ALA A 131 2.78 -2.20 -3.71
CA ALA A 131 2.56 -0.76 -3.61
C ALA A 131 2.97 -0.21 -2.23
N ALA A 132 2.70 -0.94 -1.16
CA ALA A 132 3.11 -0.58 0.20
C ALA A 132 4.64 -0.43 0.32
N GLN A 133 5.39 -1.40 -0.22
CA GLN A 133 6.84 -1.32 -0.23
C GLN A 133 7.35 -0.15 -1.06
N THR A 134 6.76 0.08 -2.24
CA THR A 134 7.09 1.24 -3.08
C THR A 134 6.88 2.56 -2.33
N ILE A 135 5.73 2.74 -1.68
CA ILE A 135 5.42 3.93 -0.86
C ILE A 135 6.48 4.14 0.22
N MET A 136 6.81 3.08 0.97
CA MET A 136 7.76 3.19 2.08
C MET A 136 9.18 3.53 1.63
N LEU A 137 9.63 2.97 0.51
CA LEU A 137 10.95 3.26 -0.04
C LEU A 137 11.00 4.66 -0.66
N ALA A 138 9.97 5.06 -1.41
CA ALA A 138 9.86 6.39 -1.97
C ALA A 138 9.83 7.46 -0.86
N ALA A 139 9.00 7.28 0.17
CA ALA A 139 8.98 8.16 1.33
C ALA A 139 10.37 8.28 1.96
N ARG A 140 11.07 7.16 2.15
CA ARG A 140 12.42 7.16 2.72
C ARG A 140 13.43 7.91 1.84
N GLN A 141 13.36 7.72 0.52
CA GLN A 141 14.20 8.45 -0.46
C GLN A 141 13.94 9.96 -0.42
N MET A 142 12.69 10.36 -0.22
CA MET A 142 12.28 11.77 -0.08
C MET A 142 12.64 12.37 1.29
N GLY A 143 13.34 11.62 2.16
CA GLY A 143 13.69 12.07 3.51
C GLY A 143 12.51 12.10 4.48
N LEU A 144 11.45 11.36 4.15
CA LEU A 144 10.31 11.09 5.02
C LEU A 144 10.45 9.72 5.69
N ASP A 145 9.62 9.48 6.68
CA ASP A 145 9.54 8.22 7.38
C ASP A 145 8.15 7.62 7.25
N SER A 146 8.02 6.30 7.52
CA SER A 146 6.75 5.62 7.37
C SER A 146 6.52 4.57 8.44
N CYS A 147 5.24 4.21 8.66
CA CYS A 147 4.82 3.10 9.49
C CYS A 147 3.73 2.30 8.78
N PRO A 148 4.00 1.05 8.35
CA PRO A 148 2.95 0.15 7.89
C PRO A 148 2.15 -0.39 9.08
N MET A 149 0.83 -0.45 8.94
CA MET A 149 -0.08 -0.85 10.00
C MET A 149 -1.18 -1.80 9.49
N VAL A 150 -1.44 -2.85 10.27
CA VAL A 150 -2.55 -3.80 10.08
C VAL A 150 -3.35 -4.00 11.38
N GLY A 151 -2.92 -3.36 12.47
CA GLY A 151 -3.55 -3.46 13.79
C GLY A 151 -4.64 -2.40 13.99
N PHE A 152 -5.78 -2.55 13.32
CA PHE A 152 -6.95 -1.68 13.43
C PHE A 152 -8.24 -2.49 13.22
N GLU A 153 -9.37 -1.90 13.57
CA GLU A 153 -10.69 -2.47 13.36
C GLU A 153 -11.14 -2.20 11.91
N TYR A 154 -11.12 -3.24 11.08
CA TYR A 154 -11.33 -3.14 9.63
C TYR A 154 -12.71 -2.57 9.27
N ASP A 155 -13.77 -3.01 9.97
CA ASP A 155 -15.13 -2.54 9.71
C ASP A 155 -15.31 -1.06 10.06
N GLU A 156 -14.67 -0.58 11.13
CA GLU A 156 -14.70 0.82 11.50
C GLU A 156 -13.90 1.67 10.49
N LEU A 157 -12.74 1.22 10.07
CA LEU A 157 -11.97 1.93 9.04
C LEU A 157 -12.73 1.96 7.71
N ALA A 158 -13.40 0.87 7.33
CA ALA A 158 -14.22 0.80 6.12
C ALA A 158 -15.36 1.84 6.14
N LYS A 159 -16.03 2.03 7.28
CA LYS A 159 -17.05 3.10 7.46
C LYS A 159 -16.43 4.49 7.33
N ILE A 160 -15.27 4.73 7.95
CA ILE A 160 -14.61 6.05 7.93
C ILE A 160 -14.26 6.45 6.50
N ILE A 161 -13.79 5.52 5.66
CA ILE A 161 -13.38 5.80 4.27
C ILE A 161 -14.48 5.57 3.24
N ASN A 162 -15.72 5.22 3.66
CA ASN A 162 -16.82 4.84 2.78
C ASN A 162 -16.41 3.75 1.76
N LEU A 163 -15.82 2.66 2.25
CA LEU A 163 -15.31 1.58 1.41
C LEU A 163 -16.44 0.93 0.59
N PRO A 164 -16.34 0.85 -0.76
CA PRO A 164 -17.33 0.12 -1.55
C PRO A 164 -17.37 -1.37 -1.23
N ALA A 165 -18.54 -2.01 -1.40
CA ALA A 165 -18.76 -3.41 -1.02
C ALA A 165 -17.88 -4.42 -1.77
N ASP A 166 -17.40 -4.06 -2.95
CA ASP A 166 -16.51 -4.87 -3.81
C ASP A 166 -15.03 -4.59 -3.59
N HIS A 167 -14.70 -3.87 -2.52
CA HIS A 167 -13.33 -3.57 -2.12
C HIS A 167 -12.99 -4.20 -0.77
N LEU A 168 -11.72 -4.42 -0.52
CA LEU A 168 -11.22 -4.80 0.80
C LEU A 168 -10.07 -3.88 1.22
N ILE A 169 -9.90 -3.68 2.52
CA ILE A 169 -8.73 -2.99 3.07
C ILE A 169 -7.63 -4.02 3.28
N VAL A 170 -6.43 -3.72 2.78
CA VAL A 170 -5.25 -4.57 2.95
C VAL A 170 -4.42 -4.10 4.14
N MET A 171 -4.06 -2.83 4.16
CA MET A 171 -3.26 -2.20 5.21
C MET A 171 -3.36 -0.68 5.11
N MET A 172 -2.77 0.01 6.08
CA MET A 172 -2.51 1.43 5.93
C MET A 172 -1.02 1.74 6.15
N ILE A 173 -0.56 2.84 5.57
CA ILE A 173 0.78 3.39 5.78
C ILE A 173 0.63 4.82 6.26
N VAL A 174 1.25 5.11 7.38
CA VAL A 174 1.42 6.47 7.88
C VAL A 174 2.74 7.02 7.37
N VAL A 175 2.74 8.25 6.85
CA VAL A 175 3.92 8.95 6.33
C VAL A 175 4.06 10.30 7.03
N GLY A 176 5.30 10.68 7.35
CA GLY A 176 5.61 11.97 7.98
C GLY A 176 7.09 12.11 8.31
N LYS A 177 7.42 13.07 9.15
CA LYS A 177 8.75 13.17 9.77
C LYS A 177 8.71 12.48 11.12
N ARG A 178 9.74 11.71 11.44
CA ARG A 178 9.88 11.17 12.79
C ARG A 178 10.23 12.27 13.78
N SER A 179 9.66 12.20 14.99
CA SER A 179 10.08 13.02 16.14
C SER A 179 11.10 12.30 17.02
N GLU A 180 11.16 10.98 16.94
CA GLU A 180 12.12 10.13 17.63
C GLU A 180 12.66 9.06 16.68
N ASP A 181 13.92 8.67 16.89
CA ASP A 181 14.52 7.57 16.15
C ASP A 181 13.83 6.24 16.46
N ALA A 182 13.82 5.35 15.47
CA ALA A 182 13.35 3.99 15.71
C ALA A 182 14.28 3.28 16.67
N GLY A 183 13.71 2.51 17.58
CA GLY A 183 14.47 1.61 18.47
C GLY A 183 15.32 0.60 17.68
N GLN A 184 16.13 -0.18 18.35
CA GLN A 184 16.93 -1.23 17.72
C GLN A 184 16.05 -2.20 16.91
N ARG A 185 16.55 -2.74 15.79
CA ARG A 185 15.88 -3.83 15.07
C ARG A 185 15.81 -5.08 15.95
N GLY A 186 14.67 -5.78 15.89
CA GLY A 186 14.46 -6.99 16.68
C GLY A 186 15.38 -8.16 16.31
N GLY A 187 15.96 -8.11 15.11
CA GLY A 187 16.79 -9.19 14.56
C GLY A 187 16.22 -9.72 13.25
N GLN A 188 17.07 -10.38 12.49
CA GLN A 188 16.71 -11.09 11.25
C GLN A 188 17.10 -12.56 11.43
N LEU A 189 16.34 -13.45 10.81
CA LEU A 189 16.72 -14.86 10.74
C LEU A 189 18.01 -15.00 9.94
N PRO A 190 18.84 -16.02 10.23
CA PRO A 190 19.97 -16.39 9.40
C PRO A 190 19.55 -16.66 7.95
N LEU A 191 20.46 -16.39 6.99
CA LEU A 191 20.12 -16.54 5.58
C LEU A 191 19.79 -17.99 5.20
N ASP A 192 20.45 -18.95 5.78
CA ASP A 192 20.26 -20.39 5.57
C ASP A 192 18.94 -20.94 6.11
N GLU A 193 18.27 -20.21 7.01
CA GLU A 193 16.93 -20.55 7.47
C GLU A 193 15.81 -20.05 6.51
N VAL A 194 16.12 -19.16 5.57
CA VAL A 194 15.12 -18.49 4.72
C VAL A 194 15.42 -18.57 3.23
N PHE A 195 16.63 -18.99 2.85
CA PHE A 195 17.03 -19.19 1.46
C PHE A 195 17.44 -20.65 1.25
N PHE A 196 16.76 -21.33 0.37
CA PHE A 196 16.99 -22.70 -0.02
C PHE A 196 17.37 -22.77 -1.49
N GLU A 197 18.45 -23.47 -1.82
CA GLU A 197 18.89 -23.63 -3.20
C GLU A 197 18.15 -24.80 -3.85
N ASN A 198 17.42 -24.52 -4.95
CA ASN A 198 16.67 -25.45 -5.78
C ASN A 198 15.43 -26.10 -5.14
N ASN A 199 15.41 -26.46 -3.88
CA ASN A 199 14.28 -27.08 -3.15
C ASN A 199 14.38 -26.81 -1.65
N PHE A 200 13.28 -27.12 -0.92
CA PHE A 200 13.28 -27.16 0.55
C PHE A 200 14.00 -28.39 1.06
#